data_49f086473601fd69ebcaea6118f691f8
#
_entry.id   49f086473601fd69ebcaea6118f691f8
#
_cell.length_a   1.000
_cell.length_b   1.000
_cell.length_c   1.000
_cell.angle_alpha   90.00
_cell.angle_beta   90.00
_cell.angle_gamma   90.00
#
_symmetry.space_group_name_H-M   'P 1'
#
loop_
_entity.id
_entity.type
_entity.pdbx_description
1 polymer ?
#
loop_
_entity_poly.entity_id
_entity_poly.type
_entity_poly.pdbx_seq_one_letter_code
_entity_poly.pdbx_strand_id
1 'polypeptide(L)'
;MSMLQRLLPRRSPTSTDASPADAAGLAAVLGPAAIQNTPRYLRVGDGYAATLIVTGYPAVVGPAWLDPLLAWPGRLDVVVYIDPLAPTVAAARLRKQRARLESNRRTDSDKGRLVDPITEAAADDAAELADRIARGHSKLFRVGLYLCVHAAGLDELDDAVAHVRATAASVLLDTQPATWRQLQGWTATLPLATDGLEMRRVMDTDAIASAFPLASADLPAPLPGEPGATGGMLYGLNPDSNGVVWWDRWAQDNANSVVLARSGAGKSYFVKLEVLRSLADNVHVAVIDPDNEYIRLADAVGGVTIALGAGGVRLNPLDIPPGDLRPQARTYRALFLHTLISVLLGQQPPPSERAALDKAINDAYDQAGISNDPNTWHRQAPLLRDVATALNNQSTDAADTLAARLTPWTTGSFRELFDGPTTTVPSGQLVCWSTRQLADELRAPGMLLALDAIWREVDTPAVHSADTPRRLVVVDEAWTLLRDGEGAKFLSRLSKSARKRRAGLAVITQDVGDLLGSDLGQVVIANAATQILLRQAPQAIDLVADAFGLTGGEARILLTSRRGEGLLISGAHRVGFQAVAHKREHQLCIGDLELPNDE
;
A
#
# COMPACT_ATOMS: atom_id res chain seq x y z
N MET A 1 30.96 -50.39 -20.84
CA MET A 1 30.22 -50.79 -19.62
C MET A 1 30.88 -50.03 -18.47
N SER A 2 30.18 -49.06 -17.95
CA SER A 2 30.67 -47.94 -17.13
C SER A 2 30.76 -48.26 -15.65
N MET A 3 31.73 -47.65 -15.01
CA MET A 3 32.18 -47.78 -13.60
C MET A 3 31.12 -47.38 -12.54
N LEU A 4 29.93 -47.01 -12.95
CA LEU A 4 28.80 -46.55 -12.09
C LEU A 4 27.91 -47.67 -11.50
N GLN A 5 28.16 -48.92 -11.85
CA GLN A 5 27.36 -50.06 -11.33
C GLN A 5 27.89 -50.67 -10.01
N ARG A 6 28.93 -50.12 -9.40
CA ARG A 6 29.57 -50.71 -8.18
C ARG A 6 29.24 -49.98 -6.88
N LEU A 7 28.45 -48.92 -6.84
CA LEU A 7 28.20 -48.09 -5.67
C LEU A 7 26.81 -48.17 -5.05
N LEU A 8 25.95 -49.06 -5.50
CA LEU A 8 24.66 -49.27 -4.82
C LEU A 8 24.73 -50.53 -3.93
N PRO A 9 24.38 -50.40 -2.64
CA PRO A 9 24.33 -51.57 -1.75
C PRO A 9 23.24 -52.53 -2.26
N ARG A 10 23.58 -53.80 -2.48
CA ARG A 10 22.62 -54.86 -2.73
C ARG A 10 21.69 -55.00 -1.54
N ARG A 11 20.48 -54.50 -1.65
CA ARG A 11 19.37 -54.85 -0.74
C ARG A 11 18.91 -56.27 -1.08
N SER A 12 18.99 -57.16 -0.08
CA SER A 12 18.32 -58.47 -0.07
C SER A 12 16.79 -58.26 -0.23
N PRO A 13 16.08 -59.11 -0.95
CA PRO A 13 14.64 -59.06 -1.04
C PRO A 13 14.05 -59.53 0.29
N THR A 14 13.66 -58.65 1.17
CA THR A 14 12.64 -58.94 2.17
C THR A 14 11.29 -58.82 1.46
N SER A 15 10.69 -59.92 1.16
CA SER A 15 9.30 -60.02 0.74
C SER A 15 8.41 -59.54 1.88
N THR A 16 8.02 -58.29 1.85
CA THR A 16 6.81 -57.84 2.51
C THR A 16 5.70 -57.95 1.45
N ASP A 17 4.87 -58.95 1.56
CA ASP A 17 3.59 -59.04 0.88
C ASP A 17 2.74 -57.80 1.27
N ALA A 18 2.84 -56.74 0.51
CA ALA A 18 1.92 -55.63 0.62
C ALA A 18 0.54 -56.13 0.21
N SER A 19 -0.42 -56.06 1.10
CA SER A 19 -1.82 -56.41 0.82
C SER A 19 -2.32 -55.66 -0.41
N PRO A 20 -3.15 -56.29 -1.27
CA PRO A 20 -3.78 -55.58 -2.38
C PRO A 20 -4.52 -54.31 -1.97
N ALA A 21 -4.98 -54.23 -0.72
CA ALA A 21 -5.59 -53.02 -0.14
C ALA A 21 -4.57 -51.88 0.07
N ASP A 22 -3.32 -52.20 0.43
CA ASP A 22 -2.27 -51.15 0.61
C ASP A 22 -1.78 -50.62 -0.74
N ALA A 23 -1.73 -51.46 -1.77
CA ALA A 23 -1.39 -51.05 -3.13
C ALA A 23 -2.49 -50.18 -3.76
N ALA A 24 -3.77 -50.47 -3.48
CA ALA A 24 -4.91 -49.66 -3.93
C ALA A 24 -4.96 -48.31 -3.18
N GLY A 25 -4.63 -48.29 -1.87
CA GLY A 25 -4.52 -47.08 -1.08
C GLY A 25 -3.39 -46.18 -1.57
N LEU A 26 -2.22 -46.73 -1.90
CA LEU A 26 -1.09 -45.97 -2.42
C LEU A 26 -1.38 -45.42 -3.85
N ALA A 27 -2.04 -46.17 -4.69
CA ALA A 27 -2.45 -45.74 -6.04
C ALA A 27 -3.47 -44.57 -5.97
N ALA A 28 -4.38 -44.60 -5.00
CA ALA A 28 -5.35 -43.51 -4.80
C ALA A 28 -4.68 -42.21 -4.30
N VAL A 29 -3.53 -42.28 -3.64
CA VAL A 29 -2.75 -41.13 -3.18
C VAL A 29 -1.82 -40.59 -4.27
N LEU A 30 -1.32 -41.43 -5.16
CA LEU A 30 -0.30 -41.07 -6.15
C LEU A 30 -0.85 -40.75 -7.54
N GLY A 31 -2.12 -40.95 -7.82
CA GLY A 31 -2.70 -40.64 -9.11
C GLY A 31 -4.22 -40.78 -9.16
N PRO A 32 -4.86 -40.34 -10.26
CA PRO A 32 -6.30 -40.46 -10.43
C PRO A 32 -6.71 -41.93 -10.55
N ALA A 33 -7.88 -42.28 -10.00
CA ALA A 33 -8.41 -43.65 -10.01
C ALA A 33 -8.65 -44.19 -11.43
N ALA A 34 -8.99 -43.31 -12.37
CA ALA A 34 -9.18 -43.63 -13.78
C ALA A 34 -8.98 -42.41 -14.68
N ILE A 35 -8.58 -42.65 -15.93
CA ILE A 35 -8.51 -41.62 -16.98
C ILE A 35 -9.31 -42.13 -18.17
N GLN A 36 -10.32 -41.35 -18.57
CA GLN A 36 -11.07 -41.62 -19.81
C GLN A 36 -10.65 -40.57 -20.85
N ASN A 37 -10.08 -41.03 -21.95
CA ASN A 37 -9.63 -40.17 -23.04
C ASN A 37 -10.74 -40.04 -24.10
N THR A 38 -11.12 -38.79 -24.38
CA THR A 38 -12.03 -38.44 -25.48
C THR A 38 -11.33 -37.52 -26.49
N PRO A 39 -11.90 -37.30 -27.68
CA PRO A 39 -11.28 -36.39 -28.65
C PRO A 39 -11.10 -34.95 -28.17
N ARG A 40 -11.97 -34.44 -27.27
CA ARG A 40 -12.05 -33.05 -26.88
C ARG A 40 -11.63 -32.75 -25.42
N TYR A 41 -11.74 -33.74 -24.54
CA TYR A 41 -11.44 -33.62 -23.12
C TYR A 41 -10.98 -34.95 -22.53
N LEU A 42 -10.42 -34.90 -21.35
CA LEU A 42 -10.20 -36.06 -20.48
C LEU A 42 -11.17 -36.00 -19.29
N ARG A 43 -11.64 -37.16 -18.88
CA ARG A 43 -12.16 -37.33 -17.53
C ARG A 43 -11.05 -37.92 -16.67
N VAL A 44 -10.65 -37.20 -15.63
CA VAL A 44 -9.53 -37.54 -14.73
C VAL A 44 -10.10 -37.69 -13.32
N GLY A 45 -10.28 -38.95 -12.87
CA GLY A 45 -11.01 -39.23 -11.64
C GLY A 45 -12.45 -38.73 -11.73
N ASP A 46 -12.83 -37.83 -10.82
CA ASP A 46 -14.17 -37.23 -10.77
C ASP A 46 -14.27 -35.90 -11.53
N GLY A 47 -13.17 -35.39 -12.08
CA GLY A 47 -13.12 -34.10 -12.78
C GLY A 47 -12.88 -34.26 -14.29
N TYR A 48 -12.90 -33.12 -14.97
CA TYR A 48 -12.68 -33.01 -16.42
C TYR A 48 -11.51 -32.07 -16.70
N ALA A 49 -10.77 -32.34 -17.77
CA ALA A 49 -9.64 -31.52 -18.21
C ALA A 49 -9.62 -31.37 -19.74
N ALA A 50 -9.28 -30.19 -20.24
CA ALA A 50 -9.11 -29.94 -21.66
C ALA A 50 -7.86 -29.11 -21.91
N THR A 51 -7.00 -29.57 -22.82
CA THR A 51 -5.76 -28.90 -23.17
C THR A 51 -5.91 -28.07 -24.43
N LEU A 52 -5.42 -26.81 -24.36
CA LEU A 52 -5.26 -25.90 -25.47
C LEU A 52 -3.77 -25.75 -25.78
N ILE A 53 -3.43 -25.67 -27.06
CA ILE A 53 -2.09 -25.47 -27.60
C ILE A 53 -2.03 -24.04 -28.11
N VAL A 54 -1.06 -23.25 -27.68
CA VAL A 54 -0.81 -21.93 -28.26
C VAL A 54 -0.05 -22.10 -29.58
N THR A 55 -0.67 -21.65 -30.68
CA THR A 55 -0.14 -21.81 -32.03
C THR A 55 0.26 -20.50 -32.69
N GLY A 56 -0.31 -19.37 -32.25
CA GLY A 56 0.03 -18.02 -32.68
C GLY A 56 0.41 -17.12 -31.51
N TYR A 57 1.33 -16.21 -31.75
CA TYR A 57 1.86 -15.26 -30.75
C TYR A 57 1.83 -13.85 -31.33
N PRO A 58 1.65 -12.80 -30.51
CA PRO A 58 1.72 -11.42 -30.95
C PRO A 58 3.12 -11.10 -31.52
N ALA A 59 3.19 -10.13 -32.43
CA ALA A 59 4.44 -9.70 -33.03
C ALA A 59 5.36 -8.96 -32.04
N VAL A 60 4.75 -8.21 -31.12
CA VAL A 60 5.44 -7.45 -30.08
C VAL A 60 4.81 -7.77 -28.73
N VAL A 61 5.64 -8.02 -27.72
CA VAL A 61 5.22 -8.30 -26.35
C VAL A 61 5.93 -7.39 -25.38
N GLY A 62 5.24 -6.95 -24.33
CA GLY A 62 5.81 -6.25 -23.19
C GLY A 62 6.03 -7.17 -21.99
N PRO A 63 6.71 -6.70 -20.93
CA PRO A 63 6.82 -7.44 -19.68
C PRO A 63 5.45 -7.84 -19.13
N ALA A 64 5.36 -9.05 -18.56
CA ALA A 64 4.16 -9.59 -17.90
C ALA A 64 2.92 -9.74 -18.83
N TRP A 65 3.11 -9.86 -20.14
CA TRP A 65 2.01 -9.96 -21.09
C TRP A 65 1.14 -11.22 -20.93
N LEU A 66 1.63 -12.25 -20.22
CA LEU A 66 0.86 -13.46 -19.87
C LEU A 66 0.02 -13.33 -18.60
N ASP A 67 0.15 -12.24 -17.83
CA ASP A 67 -0.53 -12.07 -16.54
C ASP A 67 -2.05 -12.32 -16.59
N PRO A 68 -2.80 -11.90 -17.63
CA PRO A 68 -4.22 -12.19 -17.69
C PRO A 68 -4.57 -13.70 -17.69
N LEU A 69 -3.67 -14.54 -18.21
CA LEU A 69 -3.83 -15.99 -18.16
C LEU A 69 -3.35 -16.58 -16.83
N LEU A 70 -2.26 -16.03 -16.27
CA LEU A 70 -1.69 -16.50 -15.01
C LEU A 70 -2.57 -16.13 -13.81
N ALA A 71 -3.26 -14.99 -13.89
CA ALA A 71 -4.20 -14.50 -12.88
C ALA A 71 -5.65 -14.99 -13.10
N TRP A 72 -5.88 -15.90 -14.06
CA TRP A 72 -7.23 -16.41 -14.33
C TRP A 72 -7.82 -17.12 -13.09
N PRO A 73 -9.05 -16.77 -12.64
CA PRO A 73 -9.57 -17.19 -11.33
C PRO A 73 -10.00 -18.66 -11.24
N GLY A 74 -9.99 -19.40 -12.35
CA GLY A 74 -10.34 -20.82 -12.39
C GLY A 74 -9.13 -21.75 -12.23
N ARG A 75 -9.35 -23.05 -12.41
CA ARG A 75 -8.29 -24.07 -12.38
C ARG A 75 -7.63 -24.18 -13.75
N LEU A 76 -6.47 -23.58 -13.92
CA LEU A 76 -5.69 -23.54 -15.14
C LEU A 76 -4.23 -23.90 -14.85
N ASP A 77 -3.72 -24.92 -15.53
CA ASP A 77 -2.29 -25.21 -15.57
C ASP A 77 -1.68 -24.55 -16.82
N VAL A 78 -0.67 -23.73 -16.61
CA VAL A 78 0.11 -23.09 -17.67
C VAL A 78 1.49 -23.68 -17.68
N VAL A 79 1.92 -24.26 -18.78
CA VAL A 79 3.27 -24.82 -18.93
C VAL A 79 3.99 -24.20 -20.10
N VAL A 80 5.25 -23.82 -19.86
CA VAL A 80 6.15 -23.28 -20.88
C VAL A 80 7.35 -24.21 -21.00
N TYR A 81 7.48 -24.86 -22.16
CA TYR A 81 8.68 -25.63 -22.52
C TYR A 81 9.68 -24.71 -23.21
N ILE A 82 10.91 -24.65 -22.71
CA ILE A 82 11.97 -23.78 -23.23
C ILE A 82 13.21 -24.62 -23.52
N ASP A 83 13.49 -24.84 -24.80
CA ASP A 83 14.69 -25.57 -25.23
C ASP A 83 15.67 -24.63 -25.94
N PRO A 84 16.89 -24.45 -25.44
CA PRO A 84 17.89 -23.63 -26.10
C PRO A 84 18.34 -24.24 -27.42
N LEU A 85 18.47 -23.40 -28.47
CA LEU A 85 19.06 -23.79 -29.73
C LEU A 85 20.59 -23.58 -29.71
N ALA A 86 21.33 -24.57 -30.16
CA ALA A 86 22.79 -24.42 -30.34
C ALA A 86 23.10 -23.22 -31.23
N PRO A 87 24.07 -22.37 -30.91
CA PRO A 87 24.39 -21.14 -31.65
C PRO A 87 24.58 -21.35 -33.14
N THR A 88 25.22 -22.46 -33.54
CA THR A 88 25.41 -22.84 -34.95
C THR A 88 24.12 -23.12 -35.68
N VAL A 89 23.17 -23.79 -35.01
CA VAL A 89 21.83 -24.11 -35.56
C VAL A 89 21.00 -22.82 -35.66
N ALA A 90 21.05 -21.97 -34.62
CA ALA A 90 20.40 -20.67 -34.62
C ALA A 90 20.83 -19.77 -35.76
N ALA A 91 22.16 -19.63 -35.96
CA ALA A 91 22.74 -18.84 -37.05
C ALA A 91 22.38 -19.38 -38.43
N ALA A 92 22.40 -20.71 -38.62
CA ALA A 92 22.01 -21.33 -39.89
C ALA A 92 20.51 -21.11 -40.19
N ARG A 93 19.64 -21.21 -39.19
CA ARG A 93 18.20 -20.99 -39.33
C ARG A 93 17.89 -19.54 -39.71
N LEU A 94 18.49 -18.58 -39.02
CA LEU A 94 18.33 -17.15 -39.33
C LEU A 94 18.84 -16.78 -40.72
N ARG A 95 20.00 -17.31 -41.12
CA ARG A 95 20.49 -17.10 -42.47
C ARG A 95 19.50 -17.60 -43.52
N LYS A 96 18.92 -18.78 -43.33
CA LYS A 96 17.90 -19.33 -44.22
C LYS A 96 16.62 -18.47 -44.24
N GLN A 97 16.18 -17.99 -43.11
CA GLN A 97 15.01 -17.11 -43.01
C GLN A 97 15.25 -15.76 -43.70
N ARG A 98 16.36 -15.11 -43.43
CA ARG A 98 16.77 -13.85 -44.09
C ARG A 98 16.87 -14.02 -45.59
N ALA A 99 17.54 -15.08 -46.08
CA ALA A 99 17.64 -15.37 -47.50
C ALA A 99 16.26 -15.55 -48.17
N ARG A 100 15.31 -16.20 -47.50
CA ARG A 100 13.93 -16.35 -47.97
C ARG A 100 13.19 -15.02 -48.06
N LEU A 101 13.28 -14.18 -47.02
CA LEU A 101 12.61 -12.87 -46.98
C LEU A 101 13.19 -11.93 -48.05
N GLU A 102 14.51 -11.92 -48.21
CA GLU A 102 15.19 -11.13 -49.24
C GLU A 102 14.84 -11.62 -50.65
N SER A 103 14.75 -12.94 -50.88
CA SER A 103 14.33 -13.51 -52.17
C SER A 103 12.87 -13.12 -52.50
N ASN A 104 11.96 -13.16 -51.53
CA ASN A 104 10.59 -12.73 -51.74
C ASN A 104 10.53 -11.23 -52.11
N ARG A 105 11.26 -10.37 -51.37
CA ARG A 105 11.36 -8.93 -51.63
C ARG A 105 11.85 -8.62 -53.05
N ARG A 106 12.89 -9.32 -53.52
CA ARG A 106 13.38 -9.18 -54.88
C ARG A 106 12.36 -9.61 -55.90
N THR A 107 11.68 -10.75 -55.68
CA THR A 107 10.67 -11.27 -56.60
C THR A 107 9.46 -10.33 -56.73
N ASP A 108 9.05 -9.69 -55.64
CA ASP A 108 7.93 -8.71 -55.66
C ASP A 108 8.37 -7.39 -56.34
N SER A 109 9.59 -6.94 -56.11
CA SER A 109 10.16 -5.79 -56.81
C SER A 109 10.29 -6.02 -58.34
N ASP A 110 10.78 -7.19 -58.73
CA ASP A 110 10.91 -7.58 -60.15
C ASP A 110 9.57 -7.65 -60.87
N LYS A 111 8.50 -7.97 -60.15
CA LYS A 111 7.11 -8.01 -60.66
C LYS A 111 6.39 -6.67 -60.57
N GLY A 112 7.07 -5.58 -60.10
CA GLY A 112 6.46 -4.26 -59.93
C GLY A 112 5.35 -4.21 -58.89
N ARG A 113 5.34 -5.16 -57.94
CA ARG A 113 4.39 -5.18 -56.82
C ARG A 113 4.90 -4.32 -55.66
N LEU A 114 3.97 -3.64 -55.00
CA LEU A 114 4.27 -2.98 -53.73
C LEU A 114 4.68 -4.04 -52.71
N VAL A 115 5.79 -3.78 -52.01
CA VAL A 115 6.24 -4.66 -50.91
C VAL A 115 5.19 -4.63 -49.81
N ASP A 116 4.77 -5.79 -49.32
CA ASP A 116 3.89 -5.91 -48.18
C ASP A 116 4.61 -5.37 -46.93
N PRO A 117 4.03 -4.37 -46.22
CA PRO A 117 4.65 -3.79 -45.03
C PRO A 117 4.98 -4.82 -43.94
N ILE A 118 4.19 -5.89 -43.83
CA ILE A 118 4.43 -6.99 -42.88
C ILE A 118 5.69 -7.76 -43.25
N THR A 119 5.91 -8.00 -44.52
CA THR A 119 7.11 -8.69 -45.02
C THR A 119 8.37 -7.82 -44.87
N GLU A 120 8.27 -6.51 -45.04
CA GLU A 120 9.35 -5.56 -44.84
C GLU A 120 9.77 -5.49 -43.37
N ALA A 121 8.81 -5.29 -42.44
CA ALA A 121 9.05 -5.30 -41.00
C ALA A 121 9.69 -6.63 -40.53
N ALA A 122 9.20 -7.77 -41.03
CA ALA A 122 9.77 -9.07 -40.70
C ALA A 122 11.20 -9.28 -41.22
N ALA A 123 11.58 -8.63 -42.33
CA ALA A 123 12.95 -8.69 -42.86
C ALA A 123 13.90 -7.85 -42.00
N ASP A 124 13.48 -6.66 -41.58
CA ASP A 124 14.24 -5.77 -40.70
C ASP A 124 14.44 -6.38 -39.32
N ASP A 125 13.39 -6.91 -38.71
CA ASP A 125 13.45 -7.63 -37.42
C ASP A 125 14.38 -8.84 -37.47
N ALA A 126 14.36 -9.60 -38.57
CA ALA A 126 15.24 -10.75 -38.76
C ALA A 126 16.70 -10.32 -38.94
N ALA A 127 16.95 -9.15 -39.49
CA ALA A 127 18.30 -8.60 -39.63
C ALA A 127 18.85 -8.11 -38.29
N GLU A 128 18.05 -7.39 -37.50
CA GLU A 128 18.40 -6.94 -36.17
C GLU A 128 18.66 -8.10 -35.21
N LEU A 129 17.75 -9.09 -35.19
CA LEU A 129 17.93 -10.29 -34.38
C LEU A 129 19.19 -11.06 -34.74
N ALA A 130 19.54 -11.14 -36.02
CA ALA A 130 20.77 -11.79 -36.46
C ALA A 130 22.04 -11.05 -35.98
N ASP A 131 22.03 -9.73 -35.92
CA ASP A 131 23.14 -8.92 -35.38
C ASP A 131 23.27 -9.13 -33.86
N ARG A 132 22.17 -9.07 -33.12
CA ARG A 132 22.14 -9.33 -31.66
C ARG A 132 22.69 -10.72 -31.33
N ILE A 133 22.32 -11.73 -32.08
CA ILE A 133 22.80 -13.11 -31.86
C ILE A 133 24.28 -13.22 -32.22
N ALA A 134 24.73 -12.59 -33.30
CA ALA A 134 26.13 -12.59 -33.72
C ALA A 134 27.04 -11.92 -32.66
N ARG A 135 26.54 -10.94 -31.96
CA ARG A 135 27.22 -10.25 -30.86
C ARG A 135 27.09 -10.96 -29.51
N GLY A 136 26.29 -12.02 -29.42
CA GLY A 136 26.03 -12.73 -28.17
C GLY A 136 25.06 -12.05 -27.22
N HIS A 137 24.34 -11.01 -27.66
CA HIS A 137 23.37 -10.27 -26.84
C HIS A 137 22.04 -10.98 -26.76
N SER A 138 21.73 -11.94 -27.64
CA SER A 138 20.51 -12.73 -27.62
C SER A 138 20.80 -14.18 -28.00
N LYS A 139 19.90 -15.09 -27.61
CA LYS A 139 19.90 -16.52 -27.97
C LYS A 139 18.54 -16.89 -28.52
N LEU A 140 18.48 -18.00 -29.27
CA LEU A 140 17.21 -18.57 -29.75
C LEU A 140 16.84 -19.82 -28.95
N PHE A 141 15.55 -19.96 -28.74
CA PHE A 141 14.94 -21.08 -28.04
C PHE A 141 13.76 -21.63 -28.83
N ARG A 142 13.46 -22.92 -28.66
CA ARG A 142 12.19 -23.49 -29.06
C ARG A 142 11.25 -23.45 -27.88
N VAL A 143 10.12 -22.76 -28.02
CA VAL A 143 9.16 -22.52 -26.94
C VAL A 143 7.83 -23.18 -27.28
N GLY A 144 7.29 -23.99 -26.36
CA GLY A 144 5.94 -24.52 -26.38
C GLY A 144 5.15 -23.99 -25.21
N LEU A 145 3.96 -23.44 -25.45
CA LEU A 145 3.06 -22.94 -24.42
C LEU A 145 1.74 -23.72 -24.51
N TYR A 146 1.38 -24.38 -23.42
CA TYR A 146 0.17 -25.19 -23.30
C TYR A 146 -0.63 -24.78 -22.09
N LEU A 147 -1.96 -24.80 -22.23
CA LEU A 147 -2.94 -24.41 -21.22
C LEU A 147 -3.84 -25.60 -20.95
N CYS A 148 -3.90 -26.11 -19.72
CA CYS A 148 -4.83 -27.18 -19.35
C CYS A 148 -5.89 -26.63 -18.39
N VAL A 149 -7.12 -26.60 -18.85
CA VAL A 149 -8.28 -26.11 -18.11
C VAL A 149 -8.94 -27.28 -17.39
N HIS A 150 -9.29 -27.11 -16.11
CA HIS A 150 -9.94 -28.13 -15.29
C HIS A 150 -11.29 -27.64 -14.77
N ALA A 151 -12.26 -28.57 -14.68
CA ALA A 151 -13.57 -28.31 -14.09
C ALA A 151 -14.15 -29.55 -13.42
N ALA A 152 -15.15 -29.39 -12.57
CA ALA A 152 -15.85 -30.49 -11.91
C ALA A 152 -16.92 -31.12 -12.83
N GLY A 153 -17.52 -30.31 -13.72
CA GLY A 153 -18.55 -30.72 -14.67
C GLY A 153 -18.16 -30.46 -16.13
N LEU A 154 -18.83 -31.11 -17.07
CA LEU A 154 -18.55 -30.98 -18.51
C LEU A 154 -19.00 -29.61 -19.04
N ASP A 155 -20.20 -29.15 -18.63
CA ASP A 155 -20.71 -27.83 -19.04
C ASP A 155 -19.82 -26.69 -18.49
N GLU A 156 -19.37 -26.85 -17.23
CA GLU A 156 -18.41 -25.92 -16.60
C GLU A 156 -17.06 -25.91 -17.33
N LEU A 157 -16.60 -27.08 -17.82
CA LEU A 157 -15.38 -27.17 -18.61
C LEU A 157 -15.51 -26.44 -19.93
N ASP A 158 -16.63 -26.58 -20.63
CA ASP A 158 -16.86 -25.94 -21.93
C ASP A 158 -16.89 -24.41 -21.76
N ASP A 159 -17.55 -23.89 -20.70
CA ASP A 159 -17.58 -22.48 -20.36
C ASP A 159 -16.18 -21.96 -19.98
N ALA A 160 -15.45 -22.67 -19.13
CA ALA A 160 -14.10 -22.33 -18.72
C ALA A 160 -13.13 -22.29 -19.91
N VAL A 161 -13.20 -23.27 -20.82
CA VAL A 161 -12.39 -23.30 -22.05
C VAL A 161 -12.72 -22.12 -22.96
N ALA A 162 -14.00 -21.74 -23.09
CA ALA A 162 -14.40 -20.57 -23.88
C ALA A 162 -13.82 -19.27 -23.27
N HIS A 163 -13.88 -19.12 -21.96
CA HIS A 163 -13.31 -17.95 -21.25
C HIS A 163 -11.78 -17.88 -21.38
N VAL A 164 -11.07 -18.99 -21.16
CA VAL A 164 -9.59 -19.04 -21.31
C VAL A 164 -9.18 -18.70 -22.74
N ARG A 165 -9.92 -19.18 -23.75
CA ARG A 165 -9.67 -18.83 -25.16
C ARG A 165 -9.91 -17.35 -25.44
N ALA A 166 -10.96 -16.75 -24.86
CA ALA A 166 -11.24 -15.33 -24.99
C ALA A 166 -10.13 -14.49 -24.30
N THR A 167 -9.68 -14.90 -23.12
CA THR A 167 -8.56 -14.27 -22.41
C THR A 167 -7.26 -14.37 -23.22
N ALA A 168 -6.95 -15.54 -23.78
CA ALA A 168 -5.80 -15.71 -24.66
C ALA A 168 -5.88 -14.82 -25.90
N ALA A 169 -7.05 -14.73 -26.52
CA ALA A 169 -7.26 -13.85 -27.68
C ALA A 169 -7.12 -12.37 -27.33
N SER A 170 -7.47 -11.93 -26.12
CA SER A 170 -7.30 -10.54 -25.68
C SER A 170 -5.82 -10.11 -25.59
N VAL A 171 -4.91 -11.08 -25.38
CA VAL A 171 -3.45 -10.87 -25.42
C VAL A 171 -2.84 -11.35 -26.75
N LEU A 172 -3.65 -11.45 -27.79
CA LEU A 172 -3.27 -11.81 -29.17
C LEU A 172 -2.61 -13.19 -29.29
N LEU A 173 -3.01 -14.13 -28.45
CA LEU A 173 -2.62 -15.54 -28.58
C LEU A 173 -3.67 -16.34 -29.37
N ASP A 174 -3.22 -17.08 -30.38
CA ASP A 174 -4.06 -18.05 -31.05
C ASP A 174 -3.98 -19.39 -30.31
N THR A 175 -5.12 -19.95 -29.96
CA THR A 175 -5.20 -21.24 -29.28
C THR A 175 -5.96 -22.29 -30.10
N GLN A 176 -5.46 -23.50 -30.08
CA GLN A 176 -6.09 -24.65 -30.71
C GLN A 176 -6.32 -25.75 -29.67
N PRO A 177 -7.51 -26.38 -29.62
CA PRO A 177 -7.70 -27.55 -28.76
C PRO A 177 -6.76 -28.69 -29.17
N ALA A 178 -6.23 -29.44 -28.20
CA ALA A 178 -5.43 -30.63 -28.45
C ALA A 178 -6.33 -31.83 -28.89
N THR A 179 -7.15 -31.64 -29.93
CA THR A 179 -8.11 -32.62 -30.42
C THR A 179 -7.42 -33.94 -30.77
N TRP A 180 -7.95 -35.06 -30.26
CA TRP A 180 -7.38 -36.42 -30.35
C TRP A 180 -6.04 -36.60 -29.61
N ARG A 181 -5.50 -35.56 -29.00
CA ARG A 181 -4.21 -35.53 -28.28
C ARG A 181 -4.37 -35.04 -26.85
N GLN A 182 -5.57 -35.13 -26.27
CA GLN A 182 -5.87 -34.63 -24.93
C GLN A 182 -4.99 -35.27 -23.85
N LEU A 183 -4.74 -36.57 -23.96
CA LEU A 183 -3.86 -37.28 -23.02
C LEU A 183 -2.41 -36.76 -23.09
N GLN A 184 -1.87 -36.57 -24.31
CA GLN A 184 -0.53 -35.99 -24.46
C GLN A 184 -0.50 -34.56 -23.96
N GLY A 185 -1.56 -33.77 -24.18
CA GLY A 185 -1.70 -32.42 -23.68
C GLY A 185 -1.68 -32.36 -22.16
N TRP A 186 -2.53 -33.11 -21.52
CA TRP A 186 -2.59 -33.18 -20.07
C TRP A 186 -1.30 -33.70 -19.44
N THR A 187 -0.68 -34.74 -19.99
CA THR A 187 0.61 -35.23 -19.47
C THR A 187 1.74 -34.21 -19.65
N ALA A 188 1.68 -33.37 -20.70
CA ALA A 188 2.64 -32.28 -20.90
C ALA A 188 2.50 -31.17 -19.85
N THR A 189 1.32 -31.00 -19.21
CA THR A 189 1.14 -30.02 -18.14
C THR A 189 1.49 -30.55 -16.75
N LEU A 190 1.73 -31.86 -16.63
CA LEU A 190 2.24 -32.43 -15.37
C LEU A 190 3.74 -32.11 -15.18
N PRO A 191 4.26 -32.04 -13.93
CA PRO A 191 5.66 -31.71 -13.64
C PRO A 191 6.61 -32.90 -13.98
N LEU A 192 6.39 -33.53 -15.12
CA LEU A 192 7.17 -34.66 -15.61
C LEU A 192 8.19 -34.29 -16.69
N ALA A 193 8.23 -33.01 -17.08
CA ALA A 193 9.08 -32.47 -18.14
C ALA A 193 8.97 -33.26 -19.49
N THR A 194 7.79 -33.82 -19.77
CA THR A 194 7.53 -34.64 -20.98
C THR A 194 6.60 -33.88 -21.91
N ASP A 195 7.14 -33.31 -22.98
CA ASP A 195 6.35 -32.68 -24.04
C ASP A 195 5.95 -33.68 -25.14
N GLY A 196 4.80 -34.28 -24.96
CA GLY A 196 4.23 -35.20 -25.98
C GLY A 196 3.56 -34.49 -27.16
N LEU A 197 3.38 -33.15 -27.09
CA LEU A 197 2.74 -32.36 -28.16
C LEU A 197 3.75 -31.85 -29.20
N GLU A 198 4.93 -31.47 -28.78
CA GLU A 198 6.03 -30.93 -29.61
C GLU A 198 5.65 -29.71 -30.49
N MET A 199 4.61 -28.98 -30.10
CA MET A 199 4.13 -27.79 -30.83
C MET A 199 4.89 -26.55 -30.36
N ARG A 200 6.02 -26.28 -31.04
CA ARG A 200 6.98 -25.28 -30.57
C ARG A 200 7.24 -24.19 -31.60
N ARG A 201 7.39 -22.95 -31.13
CA ARG A 201 7.85 -21.77 -31.91
C ARG A 201 9.26 -21.38 -31.51
N VAL A 202 9.94 -20.66 -32.39
CA VAL A 202 11.26 -20.10 -32.07
C VAL A 202 11.08 -18.67 -31.57
N MET A 203 11.65 -18.41 -30.41
CA MET A 203 11.64 -17.11 -29.75
C MET A 203 13.07 -16.75 -29.36
N ASP A 204 13.35 -15.47 -29.19
CA ASP A 204 14.61 -14.96 -28.67
C ASP A 204 14.57 -14.76 -27.15
N THR A 205 15.68 -14.35 -26.58
CA THR A 205 15.83 -14.12 -25.13
C THR A 205 14.83 -13.09 -24.61
N ASP A 206 14.62 -11.98 -25.34
CA ASP A 206 13.78 -10.88 -24.87
C ASP A 206 12.30 -11.26 -24.85
N ALA A 207 11.84 -11.99 -25.87
CA ALA A 207 10.48 -12.50 -25.94
C ALA A 207 10.16 -13.49 -24.80
N ILE A 208 11.12 -14.36 -24.45
CA ILE A 208 10.96 -15.29 -23.31
C ILE A 208 11.02 -14.55 -21.98
N ALA A 209 11.93 -13.60 -21.81
CA ALA A 209 12.04 -12.80 -20.59
C ALA A 209 10.76 -12.01 -20.33
N SER A 210 10.11 -11.49 -21.39
CA SER A 210 8.83 -10.79 -21.29
C SER A 210 7.67 -11.71 -20.85
N ALA A 211 7.78 -13.03 -21.14
CA ALA A 211 6.82 -14.06 -20.75
C ALA A 211 7.13 -14.70 -19.39
N PHE A 212 8.02 -14.11 -18.57
CA PHE A 212 8.46 -14.69 -17.29
C PHE A 212 7.27 -14.86 -16.33
N PRO A 213 6.89 -16.11 -15.96
CA PRO A 213 5.64 -16.38 -15.27
C PRO A 213 5.72 -16.23 -13.75
N LEU A 214 6.92 -15.99 -13.21
CA LEU A 214 7.15 -15.88 -11.77
C LEU A 214 7.20 -14.42 -11.30
N ALA A 215 6.90 -13.46 -12.18
CA ALA A 215 6.61 -12.09 -11.79
C ALA A 215 5.22 -12.05 -11.15
N SER A 216 5.10 -11.43 -9.99
CA SER A 216 3.83 -11.21 -9.32
C SER A 216 3.65 -9.73 -9.07
N ALA A 217 2.43 -9.23 -9.29
CA ALA A 217 2.01 -7.91 -8.84
C ALA A 217 1.70 -7.88 -7.34
N ASP A 218 1.79 -9.01 -6.65
CA ASP A 218 1.54 -9.12 -5.22
C ASP A 218 2.78 -8.76 -4.40
N LEU A 219 2.54 -8.38 -3.16
CA LEU A 219 3.63 -8.18 -2.21
C LEU A 219 4.32 -9.51 -1.89
N PRO A 220 5.66 -9.54 -1.82
CA PRO A 220 6.36 -10.74 -1.39
C PRO A 220 5.94 -11.10 0.05
N ALA A 221 5.59 -12.35 0.28
CA ALA A 221 5.37 -12.84 1.64
C ALA A 221 6.71 -12.84 2.39
N PRO A 222 6.78 -12.24 3.59
CA PRO A 222 8.00 -12.27 4.39
C PRO A 222 8.33 -13.71 4.79
N LEU A 223 9.61 -14.07 4.72
CA LEU A 223 10.07 -15.41 5.14
C LEU A 223 10.01 -15.54 6.67
N PRO A 224 9.87 -16.77 7.20
CA PRO A 224 9.93 -17.00 8.64
C PRO A 224 11.22 -16.43 9.25
N GLY A 225 11.08 -15.53 10.22
CA GLY A 225 12.20 -14.84 10.88
C GLY A 225 12.53 -13.46 10.29
N GLU A 226 11.96 -13.08 9.17
CA GLU A 226 12.08 -11.72 8.64
C GLU A 226 11.12 -10.74 9.35
N PRO A 227 11.45 -9.44 9.36
CA PRO A 227 10.52 -8.41 9.82
C PRO A 227 9.18 -8.50 9.05
N GLY A 228 8.07 -8.52 9.78
CA GLY A 228 6.73 -8.65 9.19
C GLY A 228 6.20 -10.08 9.05
N ALA A 229 7.01 -11.10 9.29
CA ALA A 229 6.56 -12.51 9.19
C ALA A 229 5.45 -12.88 10.20
N THR A 230 5.38 -12.19 11.34
CA THR A 230 4.39 -12.44 12.41
C THR A 230 3.52 -11.23 12.72
N GLY A 231 3.71 -10.13 12.02
CA GLY A 231 2.99 -8.87 12.22
C GLY A 231 2.16 -8.48 11.00
N GLY A 232 1.58 -7.28 11.08
CA GLY A 232 0.82 -6.70 9.99
C GLY A 232 -0.67 -6.99 10.02
N MET A 233 -1.35 -6.47 9.02
CA MET A 233 -2.81 -6.58 8.91
C MET A 233 -3.25 -6.69 7.45
N LEU A 234 -4.46 -7.16 7.25
CA LEU A 234 -5.09 -7.21 5.93
C LEU A 234 -5.42 -5.78 5.48
N TYR A 235 -4.87 -5.36 4.35
CA TYR A 235 -5.27 -4.10 3.69
C TYR A 235 -6.39 -4.34 2.68
N GLY A 236 -6.36 -5.46 1.99
CA GLY A 236 -7.37 -5.80 1.01
C GLY A 236 -6.99 -6.97 0.12
N LEU A 237 -7.60 -7.04 -1.06
CA LEU A 237 -7.24 -7.96 -2.12
C LEU A 237 -6.68 -7.19 -3.31
N ASN A 238 -5.69 -7.75 -3.97
CA ASN A 238 -5.18 -7.22 -5.23
C ASN A 238 -6.25 -7.44 -6.33
N PRO A 239 -6.76 -6.39 -7.00
CA PRO A 239 -7.80 -6.54 -8.03
C PRO A 239 -7.37 -7.38 -9.23
N ASP A 240 -6.06 -7.40 -9.53
CA ASP A 240 -5.53 -8.07 -10.72
C ASP A 240 -5.25 -9.56 -10.48
N SER A 241 -4.70 -9.91 -9.32
CA SER A 241 -4.31 -11.29 -8.98
C SER A 241 -5.27 -12.01 -8.05
N ASN A 242 -6.21 -11.31 -7.40
CA ASN A 242 -6.98 -11.76 -6.23
C ASN A 242 -6.10 -12.19 -5.03
N GLY A 243 -4.82 -11.85 -5.05
CA GLY A 243 -3.89 -12.08 -3.97
C GLY A 243 -4.23 -11.22 -2.73
N VAL A 244 -3.88 -11.72 -1.56
CA VAL A 244 -4.08 -11.00 -0.30
C VAL A 244 -3.02 -9.92 -0.14
N VAL A 245 -3.44 -8.67 0.06
CA VAL A 245 -2.55 -7.58 0.40
C VAL A 245 -2.46 -7.50 1.92
N TRP A 246 -1.44 -8.15 2.46
CA TRP A 246 -1.08 -8.15 3.87
C TRP A 246 0.11 -7.22 4.09
N TRP A 247 0.01 -6.26 5.01
CA TRP A 247 1.03 -5.25 5.19
C TRP A 247 1.34 -4.98 6.66
N ASP A 248 2.62 -4.97 6.99
CA ASP A 248 3.10 -4.58 8.33
C ASP A 248 3.85 -3.25 8.26
N ARG A 249 3.18 -2.17 8.69
CA ARG A 249 3.80 -0.83 8.77
C ARG A 249 4.93 -0.77 9.80
N TRP A 250 4.88 -1.62 10.83
CA TRP A 250 5.87 -1.62 11.91
C TRP A 250 7.17 -2.31 11.53
N ALA A 251 7.17 -3.11 10.48
CA ALA A 251 8.33 -3.73 9.88
C ALA A 251 9.10 -2.80 8.92
N GLN A 252 8.51 -1.64 8.57
CA GLN A 252 9.12 -0.69 7.66
C GLN A 252 10.17 0.19 8.36
N ASP A 253 10.91 0.98 7.58
CA ASP A 253 11.90 1.94 8.10
C ASP A 253 11.34 2.89 9.14
N ASN A 254 10.09 3.26 9.02
CA ASN A 254 9.26 3.92 10.02
C ASN A 254 7.80 3.52 9.83
N ALA A 255 6.97 3.71 10.87
CA ALA A 255 5.56 3.36 10.84
C ALA A 255 4.65 4.51 10.37
N ASN A 256 5.21 5.58 9.79
CA ASN A 256 4.40 6.67 9.27
C ASN A 256 3.76 6.30 7.94
N SER A 257 2.58 6.84 7.69
CA SER A 257 1.88 6.72 6.41
C SER A 257 1.26 8.03 5.96
N VAL A 258 1.06 8.12 4.65
CA VAL A 258 0.28 9.17 4.01
C VAL A 258 -0.86 8.51 3.24
N VAL A 259 -2.08 9.03 3.39
CA VAL A 259 -3.27 8.57 2.67
C VAL A 259 -3.83 9.72 1.85
N LEU A 260 -3.74 9.62 0.54
CA LEU A 260 -4.24 10.63 -0.41
C LEU A 260 -5.42 10.09 -1.19
N ALA A 261 -6.50 10.86 -1.24
CA ALA A 261 -7.71 10.46 -1.92
C ALA A 261 -8.57 11.67 -2.29
N ARG A 262 -9.21 11.64 -3.45
CA ARG A 262 -10.30 12.60 -3.69
C ARG A 262 -11.50 12.31 -2.78
N SER A 263 -12.38 13.30 -2.59
CA SER A 263 -13.64 13.09 -1.85
C SER A 263 -14.47 11.94 -2.47
N GLY A 264 -15.05 11.10 -1.61
CA GLY A 264 -15.85 9.94 -2.01
C GLY A 264 -15.05 8.72 -2.52
N ALA A 265 -13.70 8.74 -2.46
CA ALA A 265 -12.86 7.62 -2.88
C ALA A 265 -12.80 6.45 -1.85
N GLY A 266 -13.40 6.60 -0.67
CA GLY A 266 -13.36 5.59 0.40
C GLY A 266 -12.26 5.79 1.43
N LYS A 267 -11.65 6.99 1.49
CA LYS A 267 -10.59 7.36 2.42
C LYS A 267 -10.90 6.99 3.88
N SER A 268 -11.97 7.55 4.42
CA SER A 268 -12.36 7.37 5.81
C SER A 268 -12.73 5.91 6.13
N TYR A 269 -13.34 5.21 5.15
CA TYR A 269 -13.61 3.78 5.28
C TYR A 269 -12.33 2.96 5.44
N PHE A 270 -11.35 3.17 4.56
CA PHE A 270 -10.06 2.50 4.62
C PHE A 270 -9.32 2.78 5.94
N VAL A 271 -9.28 4.06 6.36
CA VAL A 271 -8.58 4.43 7.59
C VAL A 271 -9.27 3.88 8.84
N LYS A 272 -10.61 3.85 8.89
CA LYS A 272 -11.36 3.20 9.98
C LYS A 272 -11.07 1.71 10.07
N LEU A 273 -10.94 1.00 8.93
CA LEU A 273 -10.51 -0.39 8.91
C LEU A 273 -9.09 -0.56 9.47
N GLU A 274 -8.18 0.33 9.08
CA GLU A 274 -6.81 0.31 9.59
C GLU A 274 -6.75 0.58 11.10
N VAL A 275 -7.53 1.55 11.59
CA VAL A 275 -7.68 1.83 13.04
C VAL A 275 -8.21 0.59 13.76
N LEU A 276 -9.32 0.02 13.30
CA LEU A 276 -9.96 -1.13 13.93
C LEU A 276 -9.01 -2.35 14.01
N ARG A 277 -8.29 -2.63 12.93
CA ARG A 277 -7.32 -3.72 12.87
C ARG A 277 -6.06 -3.46 13.70
N SER A 278 -5.64 -2.19 13.79
CA SER A 278 -4.55 -1.78 14.68
C SER A 278 -4.90 -1.99 16.15
N LEU A 279 -6.13 -1.69 16.55
CA LEU A 279 -6.62 -1.96 17.91
C LEU A 279 -6.61 -3.46 18.23
N ALA A 280 -6.97 -4.31 17.27
CA ALA A 280 -6.91 -5.77 17.42
C ALA A 280 -5.47 -6.29 17.57
N ASP A 281 -4.47 -5.59 17.02
CA ASP A 281 -3.03 -5.86 17.18
C ASP A 281 -2.42 -5.15 18.42
N ASN A 282 -3.26 -4.77 19.39
CA ASN A 282 -2.86 -4.09 20.62
C ASN A 282 -2.09 -2.77 20.40
N VAL A 283 -2.38 -2.06 19.32
CA VAL A 283 -1.86 -0.72 19.05
C VAL A 283 -2.78 0.30 19.73
N HIS A 284 -2.21 1.27 20.45
CA HIS A 284 -2.98 2.40 20.96
C HIS A 284 -3.15 3.43 19.84
N VAL A 285 -4.37 3.86 19.61
CA VAL A 285 -4.69 4.76 18.49
C VAL A 285 -5.27 6.08 19.01
N ALA A 286 -4.69 7.18 18.58
CA ALA A 286 -5.25 8.52 18.77
C ALA A 286 -5.63 9.10 17.41
N VAL A 287 -6.87 9.57 17.28
CA VAL A 287 -7.40 10.14 16.03
C VAL A 287 -7.74 11.61 16.24
N ILE A 288 -7.26 12.48 15.36
CA ILE A 288 -7.78 13.85 15.23
C ILE A 288 -8.84 13.82 14.14
N ASP A 289 -10.08 14.08 14.53
CA ASP A 289 -11.30 13.89 13.75
C ASP A 289 -12.08 15.20 13.62
N PRO A 290 -11.82 16.01 12.57
CA PRO A 290 -12.52 17.26 12.36
C PRO A 290 -14.01 17.12 12.05
N ASP A 291 -14.42 15.99 11.47
CA ASP A 291 -15.76 15.80 10.92
C ASP A 291 -16.64 14.84 11.72
N ASN A 292 -16.17 14.32 12.85
CA ASN A 292 -16.86 13.33 13.70
C ASN A 292 -17.13 11.99 13.00
N GLU A 293 -16.25 11.57 12.13
CA GLU A 293 -16.41 10.32 11.40
C GLU A 293 -16.07 9.07 12.22
N TYR A 294 -15.29 9.19 13.32
CA TYR A 294 -14.77 8.08 14.11
C TYR A 294 -15.54 7.82 15.42
N ILE A 295 -16.49 8.67 15.78
CA ILE A 295 -17.23 8.56 17.06
C ILE A 295 -17.90 7.19 17.21
N ARG A 296 -18.64 6.76 16.18
CA ARG A 296 -19.34 5.47 16.19
C ARG A 296 -18.38 4.28 16.35
N LEU A 297 -17.20 4.36 15.72
CA LEU A 297 -16.17 3.36 15.90
C LEU A 297 -15.64 3.37 17.33
N ALA A 298 -15.38 4.56 17.90
CA ALA A 298 -14.92 4.70 19.27
C ALA A 298 -15.91 4.12 20.27
N ASP A 299 -17.18 4.46 20.13
CA ASP A 299 -18.26 3.95 21.02
C ASP A 299 -18.36 2.42 20.95
N ALA A 300 -18.25 1.84 19.75
CA ALA A 300 -18.38 0.40 19.55
C ALA A 300 -17.21 -0.42 20.13
N VAL A 301 -16.01 0.16 20.24
CA VAL A 301 -14.81 -0.52 20.78
C VAL A 301 -14.48 -0.10 22.22
N GLY A 302 -15.34 0.71 22.86
CA GLY A 302 -15.08 1.24 24.20
C GLY A 302 -13.98 2.31 24.24
N GLY A 303 -13.79 3.03 23.15
CA GLY A 303 -12.89 4.16 23.04
C GLY A 303 -13.45 5.43 23.73
N VAL A 304 -12.66 6.48 23.76
CA VAL A 304 -13.02 7.78 24.34
C VAL A 304 -13.08 8.85 23.26
N THR A 305 -14.16 9.62 23.24
CA THR A 305 -14.28 10.80 22.37
C THR A 305 -14.14 12.07 23.21
N ILE A 306 -13.21 12.94 22.81
CA ILE A 306 -12.98 14.25 23.40
C ILE A 306 -13.43 15.31 22.40
N ALA A 307 -14.60 15.92 22.65
CA ALA A 307 -15.15 16.94 21.77
C ALA A 307 -14.64 18.34 22.20
N LEU A 308 -13.66 18.86 21.48
CA LEU A 308 -13.17 20.22 21.70
C LEU A 308 -14.25 21.24 21.32
N GLY A 309 -14.49 22.24 22.15
CA GLY A 309 -15.55 23.22 21.96
C GLY A 309 -16.91 22.78 22.57
N ALA A 310 -17.04 21.53 23.04
CA ALA A 310 -18.17 21.15 23.89
C ALA A 310 -18.04 21.85 25.25
N GLY A 311 -19.16 22.27 25.81
CA GLY A 311 -19.19 22.96 27.10
C GLY A 311 -18.45 22.17 28.19
N GLY A 312 -17.44 22.80 28.81
CA GLY A 312 -16.64 22.20 29.89
C GLY A 312 -15.37 21.46 29.46
N VAL A 313 -15.12 21.20 28.18
CA VAL A 313 -13.85 20.65 27.69
C VAL A 313 -12.83 21.77 27.50
N ARG A 314 -11.75 21.71 28.27
CA ARG A 314 -10.66 22.70 28.25
C ARG A 314 -9.31 22.03 28.09
N LEU A 315 -8.41 22.68 27.36
CA LEU A 315 -7.02 22.31 27.22
C LEU A 315 -6.13 23.49 27.53
N ASN A 316 -5.40 23.41 28.63
CA ASN A 316 -4.43 24.42 28.96
C ASN A 316 -3.10 24.16 28.24
N PRO A 317 -2.68 25.04 27.32
CA PRO A 317 -1.43 24.83 26.55
C PRO A 317 -0.17 24.97 27.41
N LEU A 318 -0.29 25.50 28.65
CA LEU A 318 0.82 25.69 29.59
C LEU A 318 0.98 24.51 30.56
N ASP A 319 0.07 23.52 30.56
CA ASP A 319 0.20 22.37 31.45
C ASP A 319 1.48 21.57 31.13
N ILE A 320 2.29 21.32 32.15
CA ILE A 320 3.43 20.40 32.10
C ILE A 320 2.88 18.99 32.35
N PRO A 321 3.21 17.99 31.50
CA PRO A 321 2.68 16.63 31.66
C PRO A 321 3.03 16.03 33.02
N PRO A 322 2.07 15.39 33.72
CA PRO A 322 2.38 14.66 34.93
C PRO A 322 3.43 13.57 34.65
N GLY A 323 4.52 13.55 35.45
CA GLY A 323 5.59 12.57 35.29
C GLY A 323 6.69 12.96 34.28
N ASP A 324 6.60 14.10 33.60
CA ASP A 324 7.71 14.62 32.81
C ASP A 324 8.73 15.29 33.73
N LEU A 325 9.81 14.59 34.06
CA LEU A 325 10.86 15.08 34.95
C LEU A 325 12.05 15.68 34.20
N ARG A 326 11.93 15.93 32.90
CA ARG A 326 13.01 16.50 32.08
C ARG A 326 13.24 17.97 32.46
N PRO A 327 14.47 18.39 32.76
CA PRO A 327 14.76 19.78 33.11
C PRO A 327 14.27 20.80 32.07
N GLN A 328 14.12 20.38 30.82
CA GLN A 328 13.69 21.22 29.69
C GLN A 328 12.17 21.25 29.48
N ALA A 329 11.36 20.53 30.28
CA ALA A 329 9.91 20.43 30.06
C ALA A 329 9.22 21.80 29.99
N ARG A 330 9.57 22.73 30.88
CA ARG A 330 9.09 24.14 30.86
C ARG A 330 9.50 24.84 29.55
N THR A 331 10.73 24.67 29.10
CA THR A 331 11.20 25.25 27.83
C THR A 331 10.43 24.69 26.63
N TYR A 332 10.14 23.40 26.61
CA TYR A 332 9.32 22.79 25.54
C TYR A 332 7.90 23.34 25.53
N ARG A 333 7.32 23.62 26.70
CA ARG A 333 6.02 24.30 26.80
C ARG A 333 6.05 25.72 26.25
N ALA A 334 7.08 26.50 26.60
CA ALA A 334 7.26 27.83 26.04
C ALA A 334 7.37 27.81 24.51
N LEU A 335 8.18 26.89 23.96
CA LEU A 335 8.34 26.75 22.51
C LEU A 335 7.03 26.32 21.83
N PHE A 336 6.26 25.43 22.46
CA PHE A 336 4.95 25.07 21.96
C PHE A 336 3.99 26.26 21.96
N LEU A 337 3.99 27.06 23.02
CA LEU A 337 3.13 28.23 23.12
C LEU A 337 3.46 29.28 22.05
N HIS A 338 4.73 29.49 21.72
CA HIS A 338 5.13 30.32 20.58
C HIS A 338 4.53 29.81 19.27
N THR A 339 4.54 28.49 19.05
CA THR A 339 3.91 27.86 17.87
C THR A 339 2.41 28.08 17.88
N LEU A 340 1.75 27.80 19.01
CA LEU A 340 0.29 27.96 19.14
C LEU A 340 -0.15 29.40 18.90
N ILE A 341 0.54 30.36 19.47
CA ILE A 341 0.21 31.78 19.28
C ILE A 341 0.41 32.20 17.83
N SER A 342 1.43 31.71 17.16
CA SER A 342 1.60 31.96 15.72
C SER A 342 0.42 31.41 14.90
N VAL A 343 -0.09 30.22 15.25
CA VAL A 343 -1.29 29.63 14.60
C VAL A 343 -2.55 30.42 14.93
N LEU A 344 -2.74 30.84 16.21
CA LEU A 344 -3.88 31.68 16.61
C LEU A 344 -3.92 33.02 15.87
N LEU A 345 -2.76 33.61 15.63
CA LEU A 345 -2.64 34.90 14.95
C LEU A 345 -2.60 34.79 13.41
N GLY A 346 -2.49 33.57 12.87
CA GLY A 346 -2.34 33.30 11.44
C GLY A 346 -1.00 33.75 10.84
N GLN A 347 -0.07 34.19 11.67
CA GLN A 347 1.27 34.66 11.29
C GLN A 347 2.24 34.65 12.47
N GLN A 348 3.53 34.55 12.18
CA GLN A 348 4.54 34.71 13.22
C GLN A 348 4.56 36.14 13.76
N PRO A 349 4.52 36.33 15.10
CA PRO A 349 4.73 37.64 15.69
C PRO A 349 6.11 38.21 15.35
N PRO A 350 6.25 39.54 15.17
CA PRO A 350 7.54 40.20 14.99
C PRO A 350 8.53 39.85 16.09
N PRO A 351 9.84 39.98 15.85
CA PRO A 351 10.86 39.64 16.86
C PRO A 351 10.68 40.36 18.22
N SER A 352 10.23 41.61 18.24
CA SER A 352 9.92 42.35 19.46
C SER A 352 8.77 41.78 20.27
N GLU A 353 7.67 41.42 19.59
CA GLU A 353 6.51 40.73 20.20
C GLU A 353 6.89 39.32 20.69
N ARG A 354 7.75 38.60 19.95
CA ARG A 354 8.26 37.30 20.39
C ARG A 354 9.11 37.37 21.66
N ALA A 355 9.95 38.39 21.76
CA ALA A 355 10.75 38.63 22.98
C ALA A 355 9.86 38.98 24.19
N ALA A 356 8.83 39.80 23.96
CA ALA A 356 7.84 40.15 25.00
C ALA A 356 7.05 38.89 25.42
N LEU A 357 6.64 38.03 24.46
CA LEU A 357 5.95 36.79 24.73
C LEU A 357 6.81 35.84 25.57
N ASP A 358 8.07 35.64 25.20
CA ASP A 358 8.98 34.74 25.93
C ASP A 358 9.11 35.16 27.40
N LYS A 359 9.29 36.46 27.62
CA LYS A 359 9.31 37.05 28.99
C LYS A 359 7.98 36.83 29.71
N ALA A 360 6.85 37.10 29.06
CA ALA A 360 5.52 36.93 29.67
C ALA A 360 5.22 35.47 30.07
N ILE A 361 5.64 34.49 29.26
CA ILE A 361 5.50 33.06 29.58
C ILE A 361 6.30 32.73 30.83
N ASN A 362 7.54 33.19 30.92
CA ASN A 362 8.40 32.97 32.08
C ASN A 362 7.83 33.64 33.34
N ASP A 363 7.40 34.88 33.23
CA ASP A 363 6.79 35.63 34.33
C ASP A 363 5.50 34.94 34.84
N ALA A 364 4.67 34.43 33.94
CA ALA A 364 3.44 33.70 34.30
C ALA A 364 3.74 32.42 35.09
N TYR A 365 4.73 31.63 34.65
CA TYR A 365 5.14 30.42 35.37
C TYR A 365 5.74 30.77 36.74
N ASP A 366 6.57 31.80 36.81
CA ASP A 366 7.19 32.22 38.07
C ASP A 366 6.14 32.73 39.08
N GLN A 367 5.12 33.47 38.61
CA GLN A 367 3.96 33.88 39.43
C GLN A 367 3.14 32.68 39.94
N ALA A 368 3.01 31.61 39.13
CA ALA A 368 2.40 30.35 39.54
C ALA A 368 3.30 29.54 40.50
N GLY A 369 4.53 30.01 40.76
CA GLY A 369 5.50 29.33 41.60
C GLY A 369 6.11 28.08 40.95
N ILE A 370 6.04 27.97 39.61
CA ILE A 370 6.60 26.88 38.82
C ILE A 370 7.97 27.32 38.27
N SER A 371 9.02 26.70 38.78
CA SER A 371 10.40 26.94 38.35
C SER A 371 10.91 25.82 37.44
N ASN A 372 12.23 25.82 37.16
CA ASN A 372 12.87 24.68 36.45
C ASN A 372 13.08 23.44 37.34
N ASP A 373 12.69 23.51 38.63
CA ASP A 373 12.69 22.36 39.52
C ASP A 373 11.43 21.51 39.29
N PRO A 374 11.57 20.26 38.89
CA PRO A 374 10.42 19.34 38.66
C PRO A 374 9.49 19.20 39.87
N ASN A 375 10.02 19.38 41.10
CA ASN A 375 9.21 19.34 42.32
C ASN A 375 8.16 20.45 42.38
N THR A 376 8.26 21.50 41.57
CA THR A 376 7.27 22.59 41.51
C THR A 376 6.17 22.38 40.49
N TRP A 377 6.29 21.36 39.61
CA TRP A 377 5.37 21.15 38.46
C TRP A 377 4.04 20.51 38.83
N HIS A 378 3.90 20.05 40.07
CA HIS A 378 2.59 19.60 40.59
C HIS A 378 1.64 20.80 40.88
N ARG A 379 2.13 22.01 40.84
CA ARG A 379 1.31 23.22 41.03
C ARG A 379 0.47 23.47 39.80
N GLN A 380 -0.64 24.20 40.00
CA GLN A 380 -1.52 24.57 38.90
C GLN A 380 -0.76 25.44 37.91
N ALA A 381 -0.69 25.03 36.64
CA ALA A 381 -0.04 25.81 35.60
C ALA A 381 -0.81 27.11 35.32
N PRO A 382 -0.11 28.19 34.93
CA PRO A 382 -0.75 29.43 34.53
C PRO A 382 -1.63 29.19 33.30
N LEU A 383 -2.58 30.09 33.07
CA LEU A 383 -3.49 30.05 31.91
C LEU A 383 -3.05 31.06 30.85
N LEU A 384 -3.60 30.96 29.65
CA LEU A 384 -3.30 31.92 28.57
C LEU A 384 -3.62 33.37 28.96
N ARG A 385 -4.65 33.61 29.78
CA ARG A 385 -4.98 34.92 30.34
C ARG A 385 -3.90 35.46 31.30
N ASP A 386 -3.19 34.59 32.00
CA ASP A 386 -2.11 35.01 32.91
C ASP A 386 -0.89 35.48 32.10
N VAL A 387 -0.64 34.84 30.94
CA VAL A 387 0.36 35.32 29.97
C VAL A 387 -0.03 36.69 29.40
N ALA A 388 -1.31 36.90 29.05
CA ALA A 388 -1.78 38.20 28.58
C ALA A 388 -1.64 39.28 29.67
N THR A 389 -1.91 38.94 30.93
CA THR A 389 -1.69 39.84 32.08
C THR A 389 -0.22 40.16 32.24
N ALA A 390 0.67 39.16 32.11
CA ALA A 390 2.12 39.39 32.18
C ALA A 390 2.64 40.27 31.03
N LEU A 391 2.04 40.16 29.82
CA LEU A 391 2.34 41.06 28.71
C LEU A 391 1.99 42.52 29.06
N ASN A 392 0.76 42.76 29.52
CA ASN A 392 0.31 44.11 29.91
C ASN A 392 1.19 44.74 30.99
N ASN A 393 1.77 43.95 31.88
CA ASN A 393 2.66 44.42 32.95
C ASN A 393 4.07 44.80 32.45
N GLN A 394 4.43 44.53 31.21
CA GLN A 394 5.75 44.87 30.65
C GLN A 394 5.87 46.34 30.22
N SER A 395 4.76 47.04 30.04
CA SER A 395 4.69 48.47 29.66
C SER A 395 5.56 48.79 28.42
N THR A 396 5.51 47.94 27.40
CA THR A 396 6.19 48.12 26.10
C THR A 396 5.20 48.06 24.97
N ASP A 397 5.34 48.88 23.94
CA ASP A 397 4.43 48.91 22.79
C ASP A 397 4.25 47.51 22.14
N ALA A 398 5.32 46.71 22.08
CA ALA A 398 5.28 45.38 21.54
C ALA A 398 4.45 44.41 22.39
N ALA A 399 4.57 44.50 23.72
CA ALA A 399 3.79 43.68 24.65
C ALA A 399 2.31 44.07 24.64
N ASP A 400 2.01 45.36 24.66
CA ASP A 400 0.64 45.88 24.60
C ASP A 400 -0.06 45.50 23.29
N THR A 401 0.67 45.60 22.16
CA THR A 401 0.17 45.20 20.86
C THR A 401 -0.17 43.69 20.83
N LEU A 402 0.74 42.86 21.34
CA LEU A 402 0.51 41.42 21.38
C LEU A 402 -0.63 41.03 22.31
N ALA A 403 -0.72 41.66 23.50
CA ALA A 403 -1.80 41.44 24.45
C ALA A 403 -3.17 41.78 23.83
N ALA A 404 -3.26 42.92 23.13
CA ALA A 404 -4.47 43.31 22.40
C ALA A 404 -4.86 42.29 21.32
N ARG A 405 -3.88 41.79 20.57
CA ARG A 405 -4.11 40.74 19.54
C ARG A 405 -4.57 39.44 20.18
N LEU A 406 -4.17 39.10 21.39
CA LEU A 406 -4.57 37.85 22.08
C LEU A 406 -5.93 37.97 22.80
N THR A 407 -6.53 39.16 22.86
CA THR A 407 -7.84 39.37 23.53
C THR A 407 -8.94 38.40 23.12
N PRO A 408 -9.12 38.06 21.83
CA PRO A 408 -10.18 37.11 21.41
C PRO A 408 -10.13 35.76 22.15
N TRP A 409 -8.93 35.28 22.49
CA TRP A 409 -8.70 33.96 23.07
C TRP A 409 -8.46 33.98 24.58
N THR A 410 -8.29 35.13 25.17
CA THR A 410 -8.03 35.29 26.62
C THR A 410 -9.23 35.77 27.40
N THR A 411 -9.94 36.78 26.88
CA THR A 411 -11.12 37.39 27.52
C THR A 411 -12.32 37.50 26.55
N GLY A 412 -12.08 37.32 25.25
CA GLY A 412 -13.08 37.44 24.21
C GLY A 412 -13.88 36.16 23.93
N SER A 413 -14.45 36.09 22.73
CA SER A 413 -15.43 35.09 22.33
C SER A 413 -14.90 33.65 22.26
N PHE A 414 -13.59 33.47 22.06
CA PHE A 414 -12.95 32.17 21.91
C PHE A 414 -12.22 31.66 23.16
N ARG A 415 -12.45 32.30 24.32
CA ARG A 415 -11.74 31.97 25.55
C ARG A 415 -12.02 30.60 26.13
N GLU A 416 -13.23 30.02 25.89
CA GLU A 416 -13.73 28.84 26.60
C GLU A 416 -12.77 27.64 26.55
N LEU A 417 -12.10 27.43 25.44
CA LEU A 417 -11.14 26.35 25.25
C LEU A 417 -9.92 26.48 26.18
N PHE A 418 -9.49 27.72 26.50
CA PHE A 418 -8.27 28.05 27.21
C PHE A 418 -8.50 28.53 28.65
N ASP A 419 -9.74 28.82 29.03
CA ASP A 419 -10.09 29.49 30.30
C ASP A 419 -10.27 28.50 31.46
N GLY A 420 -9.22 27.80 31.79
CA GLY A 420 -9.17 26.90 32.93
C GLY A 420 -8.13 25.79 32.78
N PRO A 421 -7.88 25.02 33.84
CA PRO A 421 -7.02 23.86 33.78
C PRO A 421 -7.60 22.81 32.81
N THR A 422 -6.73 21.97 32.27
CA THR A 422 -7.17 20.85 31.41
C THR A 422 -8.14 19.95 32.15
N THR A 423 -9.32 19.76 31.57
CA THR A 423 -10.40 18.98 32.18
C THR A 423 -10.42 17.53 31.74
N THR A 424 -9.69 17.17 30.69
CA THR A 424 -9.77 15.86 30.06
C THR A 424 -8.40 15.22 30.00
N VAL A 425 -8.30 14.03 30.59
CA VAL A 425 -7.12 13.17 30.44
C VAL A 425 -7.50 12.06 29.44
N PRO A 426 -6.84 11.99 28.29
CA PRO A 426 -7.10 10.91 27.36
C PRO A 426 -6.72 9.58 28.01
N SER A 427 -7.66 8.63 28.01
CA SER A 427 -7.41 7.30 28.56
C SER A 427 -8.11 6.26 27.70
N GLY A 428 -7.42 5.16 27.39
CA GLY A 428 -7.98 4.08 26.58
C GLY A 428 -7.11 3.72 25.38
N GLN A 429 -7.47 2.62 24.74
CA GLN A 429 -6.75 2.14 23.56
C GLN A 429 -7.07 2.97 22.31
N LEU A 430 -8.29 3.51 22.20
CA LEU A 430 -8.70 4.45 21.17
C LEU A 430 -9.16 5.76 21.79
N VAL A 431 -8.57 6.87 21.38
CA VAL A 431 -8.96 8.23 21.76
C VAL A 431 -9.21 9.05 20.51
N CYS A 432 -10.44 9.53 20.34
CA CYS A 432 -10.83 10.39 19.22
C CYS A 432 -10.96 11.85 19.70
N TRP A 433 -10.22 12.75 19.06
CA TRP A 433 -10.28 14.18 19.33
C TRP A 433 -11.11 14.87 18.24
N SER A 434 -12.34 15.21 18.55
CA SER A 434 -13.23 15.93 17.64
C SER A 434 -13.01 17.43 17.72
N THR A 435 -12.87 18.08 16.57
CA THR A 435 -12.82 19.55 16.47
C THR A 435 -14.07 20.14 15.79
N ARG A 436 -15.09 19.33 15.50
CA ARG A 436 -16.30 19.74 14.77
C ARG A 436 -17.09 20.86 15.45
N GLN A 437 -17.08 20.91 16.79
CA GLN A 437 -17.82 21.93 17.53
C GLN A 437 -17.04 23.24 17.68
N LEU A 438 -15.79 23.28 17.26
CA LEU A 438 -14.99 24.51 17.25
C LEU A 438 -15.42 25.42 16.09
N ALA A 439 -15.40 26.73 16.34
CA ALA A 439 -15.48 27.72 15.27
C ALA A 439 -14.33 27.50 14.26
N ASP A 440 -14.53 27.89 13.01
CA ASP A 440 -13.56 27.65 11.93
C ASP A 440 -12.18 28.22 12.27
N GLU A 441 -12.14 29.39 12.92
CA GLU A 441 -10.90 30.05 13.36
C GLU A 441 -10.15 29.26 14.44
N LEU A 442 -10.84 28.39 15.18
CA LEU A 442 -10.26 27.55 16.23
C LEU A 442 -9.94 26.13 15.77
N ARG A 443 -10.30 25.71 14.56
CA ARG A 443 -10.05 24.34 14.10
C ARG A 443 -8.57 24.00 14.02
N ALA A 444 -7.77 24.81 13.34
CA ALA A 444 -6.32 24.60 13.28
C ALA A 444 -5.63 24.67 14.65
N PRO A 445 -5.88 25.69 15.51
CA PRO A 445 -5.41 25.71 16.89
C PRO A 445 -5.86 24.49 17.71
N GLY A 446 -7.12 24.07 17.58
CA GLY A 446 -7.67 22.90 18.27
C GLY A 446 -6.98 21.59 17.84
N MET A 447 -6.77 21.40 16.55
CA MET A 447 -6.02 20.24 16.03
C MET A 447 -4.57 20.23 16.54
N LEU A 448 -3.92 21.41 16.58
CA LEU A 448 -2.56 21.55 17.11
C LEU A 448 -2.50 21.22 18.60
N LEU A 449 -3.48 21.68 19.40
CA LEU A 449 -3.59 21.35 20.82
C LEU A 449 -3.82 19.85 21.06
N ALA A 450 -4.73 19.23 20.29
CA ALA A 450 -4.98 17.79 20.35
C ALA A 450 -3.71 17.01 20.01
N LEU A 451 -3.03 17.42 18.95
CA LEU A 451 -1.78 16.78 18.50
C LEU A 451 -0.67 16.93 19.54
N ASP A 452 -0.55 18.09 20.18
CA ASP A 452 0.39 18.30 21.29
C ASP A 452 0.03 17.43 22.51
N ALA A 453 -1.25 17.34 22.88
CA ALA A 453 -1.71 16.50 23.98
C ALA A 453 -1.39 15.02 23.74
N ILE A 454 -1.65 14.52 22.54
CA ILE A 454 -1.31 13.15 22.11
C ILE A 454 0.21 12.96 22.17
N TRP A 455 0.96 13.92 21.63
CA TRP A 455 2.42 13.80 21.55
C TRP A 455 3.11 13.84 22.90
N ARG A 456 2.56 14.58 23.87
CA ARG A 456 3.05 14.58 25.26
C ARG A 456 3.05 13.17 25.86
N GLU A 457 2.00 12.39 25.61
CA GLU A 457 1.95 11.00 26.06
C GLU A 457 2.96 10.11 25.34
N VAL A 458 3.15 10.32 24.04
CA VAL A 458 4.13 9.58 23.22
C VAL A 458 5.57 9.89 23.67
N ASP A 459 5.85 11.13 24.08
CA ASP A 459 7.20 11.63 24.39
C ASP A 459 7.62 11.47 25.87
N THR A 460 6.74 10.98 26.74
CA THR A 460 7.02 10.83 28.18
C THR A 460 8.04 9.71 28.42
N PRO A 461 9.16 9.95 29.17
CA PRO A 461 10.25 9.00 29.35
C PRO A 461 9.88 7.66 29.99
N ALA A 462 8.82 7.63 30.81
CA ALA A 462 8.32 6.39 31.44
C ALA A 462 7.83 5.32 30.43
N VAL A 463 7.68 5.71 29.16
CA VAL A 463 7.08 4.91 28.09
C VAL A 463 8.11 4.14 27.26
N HIS A 464 9.40 4.22 27.56
CA HIS A 464 10.48 3.62 26.74
C HIS A 464 10.90 2.20 27.17
N SER A 465 10.05 1.45 27.88
CA SER A 465 10.30 0.01 28.14
C SER A 465 9.93 -0.85 26.91
N ALA A 466 10.49 -2.07 26.86
CA ALA A 466 10.16 -3.02 25.81
C ALA A 466 8.66 -3.36 25.76
N ASP A 467 7.95 -3.20 26.89
CA ASP A 467 6.53 -3.49 27.06
C ASP A 467 5.61 -2.32 26.67
N THR A 468 6.17 -1.19 26.22
CA THR A 468 5.36 -0.04 25.79
C THR A 468 4.58 -0.40 24.52
N PRO A 469 3.24 -0.24 24.50
CA PRO A 469 2.45 -0.53 23.31
C PRO A 469 2.85 0.38 22.15
N ARG A 470 2.71 -0.13 20.93
CA ARG A 470 2.82 0.68 19.71
C ARG A 470 1.72 1.73 19.71
N ARG A 471 2.01 2.90 19.16
CA ARG A 471 1.03 4.02 19.09
C ARG A 471 0.87 4.52 17.68
N LEU A 472 -0.35 4.61 17.21
CA LEU A 472 -0.71 5.20 15.92
C LEU A 472 -1.45 6.51 16.14
N VAL A 473 -0.91 7.59 15.58
CA VAL A 473 -1.53 8.92 15.58
C VAL A 473 -2.10 9.18 14.20
N VAL A 474 -3.40 9.29 14.11
CA VAL A 474 -4.13 9.53 12.86
C VAL A 474 -4.54 11.01 12.83
N VAL A 475 -4.13 11.71 11.80
CA VAL A 475 -4.50 13.11 11.57
C VAL A 475 -5.35 13.17 10.31
N ASP A 476 -6.66 13.21 10.50
CA ASP A 476 -7.58 13.37 9.37
C ASP A 476 -7.72 14.85 8.99
N GLU A 477 -8.00 15.10 7.72
CA GLU A 477 -8.06 16.44 7.11
C GLU A 477 -6.83 17.31 7.45
N ALA A 478 -5.63 16.70 7.36
CA ALA A 478 -4.37 17.30 7.74
C ALA A 478 -4.04 18.59 6.97
N TRP A 479 -4.69 18.85 5.83
CA TRP A 479 -4.52 20.09 5.06
C TRP A 479 -4.80 21.34 5.91
N THR A 480 -5.68 21.23 6.89
CA THR A 480 -5.98 22.34 7.83
C THR A 480 -4.73 22.81 8.58
N LEU A 481 -3.86 21.87 8.99
CA LEU A 481 -2.58 22.20 9.62
C LEU A 481 -1.48 22.54 8.62
N LEU A 482 -1.55 21.96 7.42
CA LEU A 482 -0.52 22.14 6.39
C LEU A 482 -0.58 23.53 5.72
N ARG A 483 -1.76 24.13 5.66
CA ARG A 483 -1.93 25.53 5.21
C ARG A 483 -1.27 26.54 6.15
N ASP A 484 -1.18 26.21 7.43
CA ASP A 484 -0.49 27.01 8.42
C ASP A 484 0.98 26.59 8.48
N GLY A 485 1.89 27.51 8.15
CA GLY A 485 3.32 27.23 8.11
C GLY A 485 3.88 26.72 9.45
N GLU A 486 3.35 27.14 10.60
CA GLU A 486 3.80 26.66 11.92
C GLU A 486 3.17 25.31 12.27
N GLY A 487 1.90 25.07 11.93
CA GLY A 487 1.26 23.76 12.04
C GLY A 487 1.97 22.71 11.20
N ALA A 488 2.31 23.05 9.96
CA ALA A 488 3.08 22.19 9.07
C ALA A 488 4.48 21.86 9.61
N LYS A 489 5.19 22.84 10.18
CA LYS A 489 6.49 22.61 10.85
C LYS A 489 6.35 21.66 12.04
N PHE A 490 5.29 21.81 12.82
CA PHE A 490 5.02 20.94 13.96
C PHE A 490 4.80 19.50 13.49
N LEU A 491 3.92 19.27 12.50
CA LEU A 491 3.64 17.96 11.92
C LEU A 491 4.90 17.31 11.31
N SER A 492 5.72 18.09 10.60
CA SER A 492 7.00 17.64 10.04
C SER A 492 8.00 17.20 11.13
N ARG A 493 8.07 17.92 12.25
CA ARG A 493 8.91 17.51 13.40
C ARG A 493 8.44 16.19 14.02
N LEU A 494 7.12 16.01 14.14
CA LEU A 494 6.55 14.77 14.67
C LEU A 494 6.86 13.58 13.77
N SER A 495 6.67 13.70 12.45
CA SER A 495 6.94 12.63 11.48
C SER A 495 8.39 12.13 11.56
N LYS A 496 9.36 13.06 11.74
CA LYS A 496 10.79 12.72 11.91
C LYS A 496 11.11 12.04 13.24
N SER A 497 10.32 12.30 14.29
CA SER A 497 10.62 11.83 15.65
C SER A 497 9.83 10.57 16.05
N ALA A 498 8.76 10.23 15.35
CA ALA A 498 7.85 9.15 15.67
C ALA A 498 8.55 7.78 15.79
N ARG A 499 9.45 7.44 14.86
CA ARG A 499 10.19 6.18 14.87
C ARG A 499 10.90 5.88 16.20
N LYS A 500 11.55 6.91 16.79
CA LYS A 500 12.30 6.77 18.05
C LYS A 500 11.42 6.47 19.25
N ARG A 501 10.11 6.63 19.12
CA ARG A 501 9.11 6.54 20.19
C ARG A 501 8.12 5.40 20.01
N ARG A 502 8.42 4.44 19.11
CA ARG A 502 7.49 3.36 18.72
C ARG A 502 6.11 3.89 18.31
N ALA A 503 6.10 5.06 17.70
CA ALA A 503 4.90 5.70 17.20
C ALA A 503 4.91 5.74 15.66
N GLY A 504 3.72 5.69 15.06
CA GLY A 504 3.47 5.95 13.65
C GLY A 504 2.52 7.14 13.53
N LEU A 505 2.76 7.97 12.54
CA LEU A 505 1.91 9.10 12.19
C LEU A 505 1.23 8.78 10.84
N ALA A 506 -0.09 8.72 10.84
CA ALA A 506 -0.88 8.60 9.62
C ALA A 506 -1.46 9.98 9.26
N VAL A 507 -0.99 10.55 8.15
CA VAL A 507 -1.43 11.86 7.64
C VAL A 507 -2.40 11.64 6.50
N ILE A 508 -3.61 12.15 6.64
CA ILE A 508 -4.71 11.87 5.74
C ILE A 508 -5.25 13.18 5.18
N THR A 509 -5.35 13.28 3.87
CA THR A 509 -5.88 14.50 3.22
C THR A 509 -6.56 14.20 1.90
N GLN A 510 -7.56 15.01 1.56
CA GLN A 510 -8.18 15.05 0.22
C GLN A 510 -7.54 16.14 -0.66
N ASP A 511 -6.89 17.11 -0.06
CA ASP A 511 -6.23 18.20 -0.79
C ASP A 511 -4.77 17.84 -1.07
N VAL A 512 -4.57 17.29 -2.25
CA VAL A 512 -3.23 16.91 -2.74
C VAL A 512 -2.39 18.15 -3.01
N GLY A 513 -3.01 19.23 -3.46
CA GLY A 513 -2.32 20.49 -3.78
C GLY A 513 -1.66 21.12 -2.55
N ASP A 514 -2.36 21.17 -1.42
CA ASP A 514 -1.84 21.71 -0.17
C ASP A 514 -0.69 20.88 0.40
N LEU A 515 -0.75 19.55 0.24
CA LEU A 515 0.32 18.67 0.71
C LEU A 515 1.55 18.72 -0.20
N LEU A 516 1.38 18.57 -1.52
CA LEU A 516 2.49 18.50 -2.48
C LEU A 516 3.04 19.88 -2.84
N GLY A 517 2.24 20.93 -2.74
CA GLY A 517 2.64 22.31 -3.05
C GLY A 517 3.50 22.98 -1.99
N SER A 518 3.71 22.36 -0.82
CA SER A 518 4.54 22.93 0.24
C SER A 518 5.79 22.09 0.52
N ASP A 519 6.94 22.75 0.74
CA ASP A 519 8.19 22.06 1.12
C ASP A 519 8.00 21.18 2.37
N LEU A 520 7.20 21.65 3.33
CA LEU A 520 6.93 20.91 4.58
C LEU A 520 6.03 19.70 4.36
N GLY A 521 5.07 19.79 3.45
CA GLY A 521 4.25 18.64 3.03
C GLY A 521 5.09 17.57 2.33
N GLN A 522 6.00 17.98 1.45
CA GLN A 522 6.96 17.05 0.83
C GLN A 522 7.84 16.34 1.88
N VAL A 523 8.26 17.05 2.94
CA VAL A 523 8.99 16.42 4.06
C VAL A 523 8.13 15.39 4.79
N VAL A 524 6.83 15.62 4.97
CA VAL A 524 5.92 14.63 5.59
C VAL A 524 5.85 13.38 4.72
N ILE A 525 5.69 13.53 3.41
CA ILE A 525 5.67 12.42 2.46
C ILE A 525 6.99 11.63 2.48
N ALA A 526 8.12 12.33 2.42
CA ALA A 526 9.45 11.71 2.45
C ALA A 526 9.74 10.92 3.75
N ASN A 527 9.05 11.26 4.85
CA ASN A 527 9.13 10.54 6.12
C ASN A 527 7.99 9.52 6.32
N ALA A 528 7.18 9.23 5.30
CA ALA A 528 6.15 8.21 5.32
C ALA A 528 6.63 6.99 4.54
N ALA A 529 6.99 5.92 5.25
CA ALA A 529 7.42 4.68 4.61
C ALA A 529 6.29 3.96 3.88
N THR A 530 5.04 4.18 4.29
CA THR A 530 3.85 3.63 3.63
C THR A 530 3.03 4.76 3.01
N GLN A 531 2.74 4.66 1.72
CA GLN A 531 1.96 5.64 0.98
C GLN A 531 0.75 4.93 0.37
N ILE A 532 -0.43 5.43 0.68
CA ILE A 532 -1.71 4.89 0.20
C ILE A 532 -2.35 5.94 -0.70
N LEU A 533 -2.45 5.60 -1.98
CA LEU A 533 -3.07 6.45 -2.99
C LEU A 533 -4.38 5.80 -3.41
N LEU A 534 -5.50 6.34 -2.98
CA LEU A 534 -6.82 5.95 -3.46
C LEU A 534 -7.16 6.77 -4.72
N ARG A 535 -8.38 6.62 -5.25
CA ARG A 535 -8.80 7.31 -6.47
C ARG A 535 -8.50 8.81 -6.41
N GLN A 536 -7.88 9.33 -7.49
CA GLN A 536 -7.49 10.73 -7.63
C GLN A 536 -8.41 11.49 -8.60
N ALA A 537 -8.41 12.81 -8.46
CA ALA A 537 -9.08 13.69 -9.43
C ALA A 537 -8.19 13.88 -10.68
N PRO A 538 -8.79 13.99 -11.89
CA PRO A 538 -8.01 14.22 -13.12
C PRO A 538 -7.09 15.45 -13.05
N GLN A 539 -7.50 16.49 -12.31
CA GLN A 539 -6.70 17.72 -12.16
C GLN A 539 -5.47 17.55 -11.25
N ALA A 540 -5.47 16.54 -10.39
CA ALA A 540 -4.39 16.29 -9.43
C ALA A 540 -3.44 15.16 -9.87
N ILE A 541 -3.83 14.37 -10.90
CA ILE A 541 -3.11 13.12 -11.22
C ILE A 541 -1.66 13.36 -11.65
N ASP A 542 -1.39 14.39 -12.43
CA ASP A 542 -0.04 14.69 -12.90
C ASP A 542 0.87 15.07 -11.72
N LEU A 543 0.36 15.89 -10.79
CA LEU A 543 1.08 16.26 -9.57
C LEU A 543 1.36 15.04 -8.68
N VAL A 544 0.40 14.12 -8.55
CA VAL A 544 0.56 12.87 -7.81
C VAL A 544 1.56 11.95 -8.50
N ALA A 545 1.47 11.82 -9.83
CA ALA A 545 2.38 10.99 -10.61
C ALA A 545 3.83 11.44 -10.47
N ASP A 546 4.08 12.74 -10.56
CA ASP A 546 5.42 13.32 -10.38
C ASP A 546 5.95 13.11 -8.96
N ALA A 547 5.12 13.39 -7.94
CA ALA A 547 5.53 13.30 -6.54
C ALA A 547 5.84 11.86 -6.08
N PHE A 548 5.10 10.86 -6.58
CA PHE A 548 5.26 9.46 -6.20
C PHE A 548 5.96 8.61 -7.26
N GLY A 549 6.43 9.23 -8.34
CA GLY A 549 7.11 8.55 -9.44
C GLY A 549 6.26 7.45 -10.07
N LEU A 550 4.97 7.75 -10.33
CA LEU A 550 4.04 6.77 -10.88
C LEU A 550 4.30 6.54 -12.37
N THR A 551 4.14 5.30 -12.78
CA THR A 551 4.05 4.96 -14.21
C THR A 551 2.71 5.43 -14.80
N GLY A 552 2.65 5.58 -16.12
CA GLY A 552 1.39 5.93 -16.80
C GLY A 552 0.26 4.91 -16.57
N GLY A 553 0.61 3.64 -16.31
CA GLY A 553 -0.33 2.59 -15.93
C GLY A 553 -0.90 2.81 -14.53
N GLU A 554 -0.06 3.07 -13.54
CA GLU A 554 -0.45 3.35 -12.15
C GLU A 554 -1.30 4.61 -12.04
N ALA A 555 -0.93 5.69 -12.75
CA ALA A 555 -1.74 6.90 -12.82
C ALA A 555 -3.14 6.63 -13.39
N ARG A 556 -3.24 5.78 -14.42
CA ARG A 556 -4.52 5.39 -15.02
C ARG A 556 -5.36 4.55 -14.05
N ILE A 557 -4.75 3.64 -13.30
CA ILE A 557 -5.41 2.88 -12.22
C ILE A 557 -6.05 3.86 -11.24
N LEU A 558 -5.31 4.85 -10.72
CA LEU A 558 -5.82 5.82 -9.75
C LEU A 558 -6.96 6.70 -10.29
N LEU A 559 -7.02 6.95 -11.61
CA LEU A 559 -8.14 7.67 -12.23
C LEU A 559 -9.42 6.82 -12.33
N THR A 560 -9.26 5.51 -12.56
CA THR A 560 -10.36 4.58 -12.85
C THR A 560 -10.79 3.74 -11.65
N SER A 561 -10.00 3.73 -10.57
CA SER A 561 -10.26 2.99 -9.33
C SER A 561 -11.67 3.20 -8.81
N ARG A 562 -12.28 2.14 -8.31
CA ARG A 562 -13.55 2.17 -7.59
C ARG A 562 -13.36 2.73 -6.19
N ARG A 563 -14.45 2.92 -5.46
CA ARG A 563 -14.41 3.29 -4.04
C ARG A 563 -13.69 2.22 -3.23
N GLY A 564 -12.67 2.62 -2.45
CA GLY A 564 -11.85 1.71 -1.64
C GLY A 564 -10.77 0.96 -2.43
N GLU A 565 -10.61 1.24 -3.74
CA GLU A 565 -9.49 0.76 -4.54
C GLU A 565 -8.38 1.81 -4.58
N GLY A 566 -7.14 1.35 -4.62
CA GLY A 566 -5.99 2.23 -4.69
C GLY A 566 -4.67 1.49 -4.87
N LEU A 567 -3.60 2.22 -4.67
CA LEU A 567 -2.23 1.76 -4.76
C LEU A 567 -1.53 1.94 -3.41
N LEU A 568 -0.91 0.88 -2.91
CA LEU A 568 0.01 0.91 -1.78
C LEU A 568 1.44 0.98 -2.33
N ILE A 569 2.21 1.95 -1.83
CA ILE A 569 3.61 2.15 -2.18
C ILE A 569 4.45 2.14 -0.91
N SER A 570 5.55 1.38 -0.91
CA SER A 570 6.55 1.41 0.15
C SER A 570 7.92 0.99 -0.40
N GLY A 571 8.83 1.94 -0.52
CA GLY A 571 10.13 1.73 -1.16
C GLY A 571 9.97 1.23 -2.59
N ALA A 572 10.47 0.02 -2.86
CA ALA A 572 10.35 -0.63 -4.16
C ALA A 572 9.02 -1.39 -4.35
N HIS A 573 8.27 -1.59 -3.29
CA HIS A 573 7.01 -2.35 -3.34
C HIS A 573 5.86 -1.46 -3.79
N ARG A 574 5.11 -1.93 -4.78
CA ARG A 574 3.92 -1.27 -5.32
C ARG A 574 2.86 -2.33 -5.58
N VAL A 575 1.69 -2.18 -5.01
CA VAL A 575 0.60 -3.14 -5.19
C VAL A 575 -0.75 -2.43 -5.25
N GLY A 576 -1.56 -2.79 -6.24
CA GLY A 576 -2.97 -2.44 -6.28
C GLY A 576 -3.73 -3.15 -5.18
N PHE A 577 -4.71 -2.50 -4.56
CA PHE A 577 -5.56 -3.16 -3.58
C PHE A 577 -6.99 -2.65 -3.62
N GLN A 578 -7.92 -3.54 -3.29
CA GLN A 578 -9.31 -3.24 -2.97
C GLN A 578 -9.52 -3.51 -1.49
N ALA A 579 -9.84 -2.48 -0.71
CA ALA A 579 -10.14 -2.64 0.71
C ALA A 579 -11.34 -3.57 0.91
N VAL A 580 -11.14 -4.64 1.68
CA VAL A 580 -12.18 -5.61 2.00
C VAL A 580 -12.40 -5.65 3.50
N ALA A 581 -13.65 -5.86 3.93
CA ALA A 581 -14.04 -5.91 5.31
C ALA A 581 -15.00 -7.07 5.58
N HIS A 582 -14.89 -7.67 6.76
CA HIS A 582 -15.91 -8.56 7.26
C HIS A 582 -17.21 -7.76 7.52
N LYS A 583 -18.37 -8.41 7.51
CA LYS A 583 -19.68 -7.77 7.69
C LYS A 583 -19.73 -6.85 8.92
N ARG A 584 -19.17 -7.27 10.05
CA ARG A 584 -19.11 -6.46 11.28
C ARG A 584 -18.20 -5.24 11.17
N GLU A 585 -17.01 -5.42 10.58
CA GLU A 585 -16.11 -4.29 10.31
C GLU A 585 -16.77 -3.27 9.37
N HIS A 586 -17.44 -3.76 8.33
CA HIS A 586 -18.16 -2.92 7.38
C HIS A 586 -19.19 -2.05 8.08
N GLN A 587 -20.02 -2.63 8.95
CA GLN A 587 -21.03 -1.90 9.72
C GLN A 587 -20.44 -0.78 10.59
N LEU A 588 -19.23 -0.95 11.12
CA LEU A 588 -18.57 0.07 11.95
C LEU A 588 -17.89 1.15 11.11
N CYS A 589 -17.45 0.82 9.90
CA CYS A 589 -16.64 1.71 9.06
C CYS A 589 -17.47 2.53 8.06
N ILE A 590 -18.70 2.13 7.73
CA ILE A 590 -19.61 2.93 6.88
C ILE A 590 -20.01 4.21 7.58
N GLY A 591 -20.24 5.29 6.81
CA GLY A 591 -20.75 6.55 7.34
C GLY A 591 -22.25 6.46 7.69
N ASP A 592 -22.72 7.33 8.57
CA ASP A 592 -24.13 7.35 9.03
C ASP A 592 -25.13 7.57 7.89
N LEU A 593 -24.75 8.23 6.82
CA LEU A 593 -25.56 8.46 5.61
C LEU A 593 -25.70 7.21 4.71
N GLU A 594 -24.94 6.17 4.95
CA GLU A 594 -24.89 4.95 4.13
C GLU A 594 -25.52 3.73 4.84
N LEU A 595 -26.04 3.92 6.03
CA LEU A 595 -26.79 2.87 6.70
C LEU A 595 -28.08 2.60 5.92
N PRO A 596 -28.39 1.33 5.55
CA PRO A 596 -29.72 1.00 5.08
C PRO A 596 -30.71 1.42 6.19
N ASN A 597 -31.75 2.17 5.80
CA ASN A 597 -32.86 2.40 6.72
C ASN A 597 -33.34 1.03 7.19
N ASP A 598 -33.27 0.78 8.51
CA ASP A 598 -33.84 -0.42 9.11
C ASP A 598 -35.35 -0.43 8.77
N GLU A 599 -35.74 -1.25 7.76
CA GLU A 599 -37.10 -1.74 7.61
C GLU A 599 -37.26 -3.05 8.38
#